data_79174c6a2a003cfd8c5c6f4b2c8d87e0
#
_entry.id   79174c6a2a003cfd8c5c6f4b2c8d87e0
#
_cell.length_a   1.000
_cell.length_b   1.000
_cell.length_c   1.000
_cell.angle_alpha   90.00
_cell.angle_beta   90.00
_cell.angle_gamma   90.00
#
_symmetry.space_group_name_H-M   'P 1'
#
loop_
_entity.id
_entity.type
_entity.pdbx_description
1 polymer ?
#
loop_
_entity_poly.entity_id
_entity_poly.type
_entity_poly.pdbx_seq_one_letter_code
_entity_poly.pdbx_strand_id
1 'polypeptide(L)'
;MPSNGMADKKTTLTLHVQPNARHNEVLGFEEGILRLKIAAPPVDGKANKELIAFLSKRLGVSKGSITIDRGHTSKTKIISIAGLNRNLAIERLKAEA
;
A
#
# COMPACT_ATOMS: atom_id res chain seq x y z
N MET A 1 24.18 -15.33 3.04
CA MET A 1 23.71 -15.04 2.98
C MET A 1 23.02 -14.88 2.66
N PRO A 2 23.24 -14.63 2.68
CA PRO A 2 22.59 -14.24 2.50
C PRO A 2 21.81 -14.00 1.75
N SER A 3 22.13 -14.34 1.06
CA SER A 3 21.14 -14.09 0.28
C SER A 3 20.01 -13.70 1.00
N ASN A 4 20.22 -13.69 2.11
CA ASN A 4 19.24 -13.26 2.95
C ASN A 4 18.75 -11.92 2.64
N GLY A 5 19.60 -11.04 2.18
CA GLY A 5 19.21 -9.73 1.83
C GLY A 5 18.05 -9.75 0.86
N MET A 6 18.05 -10.73 -0.02
CA MET A 6 16.97 -10.83 -0.99
C MET A 6 15.71 -11.30 -0.33
N ALA A 7 15.83 -12.31 0.49
CA ALA A 7 14.68 -12.87 1.14
C ALA A 7 14.05 -11.87 2.09
N ASP A 8 14.87 -11.02 2.65
CA ASP A 8 14.38 -10.08 3.63
C ASP A 8 13.99 -8.75 3.06
N LYS A 9 14.11 -8.57 1.77
CA LYS A 9 13.76 -7.30 1.17
C LYS A 9 12.27 -7.06 1.36
N LYS A 10 11.96 -6.09 2.18
CA LYS A 10 10.60 -5.79 2.54
C LYS A 10 10.49 -4.32 2.88
N THR A 11 9.45 -3.68 2.41
CA THR A 11 9.23 -2.28 2.66
C THR A 11 7.98 -2.12 3.51
N THR A 12 8.08 -1.33 4.56
CA THR A 12 6.95 -1.04 5.43
C THR A 12 6.53 0.40 5.19
N LEU A 13 5.25 0.61 4.98
CA LEU A 13 4.71 1.95 4.75
C LEU A 13 3.51 2.18 5.65
N THR A 14 3.37 3.44 6.09
CA THR A 14 2.19 3.86 6.82
C THR A 14 1.28 4.58 5.84
N LEU A 15 0.02 4.18 5.83
CA LEU A 15 -0.97 4.74 4.91
C LEU A 15 -2.09 5.41 5.69
N HIS A 16 -2.67 6.44 5.09
CA HIS A 16 -3.92 7.00 5.59
C HIS A 16 -4.91 6.86 4.45
N VAL A 17 -5.92 6.03 4.66
CA VAL A 17 -6.85 5.62 3.61
C VAL A 17 -8.21 6.23 3.83
N GLN A 18 -8.74 6.89 2.80
CA GLN A 18 -10.09 7.45 2.84
C GLN A 18 -10.98 6.55 1.98
N PRO A 19 -11.89 5.81 2.59
CA PRO A 19 -12.78 4.93 1.82
C PRO A 19 -13.95 5.71 1.25
N ASN A 20 -14.81 5.03 0.51
CA ASN A 20 -16.00 5.62 -0.08
C ASN A 20 -15.71 6.71 -1.09
N ALA A 21 -14.55 6.65 -1.72
CA ALA A 21 -14.21 7.63 -2.74
C ALA A 21 -14.83 7.20 -4.07
N ARG A 22 -14.87 8.11 -5.03
CA ARG A 22 -15.40 7.79 -6.34
C ARG A 22 -14.45 6.93 -7.14
N HIS A 23 -13.15 7.10 -6.92
CA HIS A 23 -12.14 6.31 -7.60
C HIS A 23 -10.92 6.22 -6.72
N ASN A 24 -10.05 5.27 -7.03
CA ASN A 24 -8.82 5.09 -6.28
C ASN A 24 -7.81 6.13 -6.73
N GLU A 25 -7.15 6.75 -5.77
CA GLU A 25 -6.23 7.83 -6.09
C GLU A 25 -5.17 7.97 -5.03
N VAL A 26 -3.91 8.16 -5.44
CA VAL A 26 -2.84 8.49 -4.52
C VAL A 26 -2.80 10.00 -4.37
N LEU A 27 -2.96 10.48 -3.13
CA LEU A 27 -2.94 11.90 -2.88
C LEU A 27 -1.52 12.42 -2.66
N GLY A 28 -0.63 11.55 -2.20
CA GLY A 28 0.77 11.93 -2.00
C GLY A 28 1.28 11.55 -0.64
N PHE A 29 2.56 11.81 -0.42
CA PHE A 29 3.21 11.58 0.87
C PHE A 29 3.17 12.87 1.68
N GLU A 30 2.81 12.75 2.95
CA GLU A 30 2.78 13.88 3.84
C GLU A 30 3.41 13.41 5.15
N GLU A 31 4.57 13.96 5.48
CA GLU A 31 5.29 13.59 6.69
C GLU A 31 5.51 12.07 6.78
N GLY A 32 5.87 11.48 5.66
CA GLY A 32 6.17 10.05 5.63
C GLY A 32 4.97 9.13 5.53
N ILE A 33 3.77 9.69 5.53
CA ILE A 33 2.54 8.91 5.43
C ILE A 33 1.96 9.04 4.04
N LEU A 34 1.64 7.91 3.43
CA LEU A 34 1.04 7.92 2.10
C LEU A 34 -0.46 8.08 2.25
N ARG A 35 -1.01 9.13 1.67
CA ARG A 35 -2.44 9.38 1.75
C ARG A 35 -3.08 8.97 0.45
N LEU A 36 -4.18 8.23 0.55
CA LEU A 36 -4.90 7.80 -0.65
C LEU A 36 -6.39 7.69 -0.42
N LYS A 37 -7.10 7.67 -1.55
CA LYS A 37 -8.55 7.46 -1.56
C LYS A 37 -8.80 6.09 -2.17
N ILE A 38 -9.78 5.39 -1.64
CA ILE A 38 -10.12 4.06 -2.12
C ILE A 38 -11.61 4.00 -2.42
N ALA A 39 -11.95 3.50 -3.60
CA ALA A 39 -13.33 3.44 -4.08
C ALA A 39 -13.99 2.15 -3.60
N ALA A 40 -14.20 2.07 -2.30
CA ALA A 40 -14.89 0.93 -1.70
C ALA A 40 -15.34 1.31 -0.30
N PRO A 41 -16.44 0.73 0.17
CA PRO A 41 -16.92 1.02 1.52
C PRO A 41 -16.04 0.31 2.56
N PRO A 42 -15.94 0.87 3.79
CA PRO A 42 -15.11 0.27 4.84
C PRO A 42 -15.87 -0.82 5.56
N VAL A 43 -16.41 -1.78 4.83
CA VAL A 43 -17.18 -2.86 5.41
C VAL A 43 -16.70 -4.19 4.85
N ASP A 44 -16.74 -5.22 5.68
CA ASP A 44 -16.43 -6.60 5.27
C ASP A 44 -15.13 -6.74 4.50
N GLY A 45 -14.14 -5.95 4.85
CA GLY A 45 -12.84 -6.03 4.20
C GLY A 45 -12.80 -5.54 2.77
N LYS A 46 -13.88 -4.94 2.28
CA LYS A 46 -13.92 -4.48 0.88
C LYS A 46 -12.90 -3.41 0.59
N ALA A 47 -12.76 -2.43 1.49
CA ALA A 47 -11.79 -1.37 1.28
C ALA A 47 -10.38 -1.92 1.31
N ASN A 48 -10.11 -2.91 2.18
CA ASN A 48 -8.77 -3.50 2.25
C ASN A 48 -8.45 -4.27 0.98
N LYS A 49 -9.41 -4.99 0.44
CA LYS A 49 -9.21 -5.72 -0.81
C LYS A 49 -8.93 -4.77 -1.95
N GLU A 50 -9.72 -3.71 -2.04
CA GLU A 50 -9.53 -2.74 -3.10
C GLU A 50 -8.20 -2.02 -2.96
N LEU A 51 -7.81 -1.72 -1.73
CA LEU A 51 -6.53 -1.09 -1.44
C LEU A 51 -5.37 -1.95 -1.94
N ILE A 52 -5.41 -3.23 -1.62
CA ILE A 52 -4.34 -4.15 -2.02
C ILE A 52 -4.29 -4.28 -3.54
N ALA A 53 -5.47 -4.36 -4.19
CA ALA A 53 -5.51 -4.46 -5.64
C ALA A 53 -4.94 -3.20 -6.29
N PHE A 54 -5.31 -2.04 -5.76
CA PHE A 54 -4.81 -0.77 -6.29
C PHE A 54 -3.30 -0.65 -6.14
N LEU A 55 -2.79 -0.95 -4.94
CA LEU A 55 -1.36 -0.87 -4.67
C LEU A 55 -0.58 -1.89 -5.49
N SER A 56 -1.13 -3.08 -5.65
CA SER A 56 -0.50 -4.12 -6.44
C SER A 56 -0.24 -3.63 -7.86
N LYS A 57 -1.21 -2.99 -8.46
CA LYS A 57 -1.06 -2.43 -9.81
C LYS A 57 -0.05 -1.30 -9.86
N ARG A 58 -0.14 -0.38 -8.91
CA ARG A 58 0.76 0.77 -8.91
C ARG A 58 2.20 0.34 -8.68
N LEU A 59 2.40 -0.64 -7.83
CA LEU A 59 3.74 -1.08 -7.48
C LEU A 59 4.29 -2.13 -8.42
N GLY A 60 3.44 -2.77 -9.19
CA GLY A 60 3.89 -3.81 -10.10
C GLY A 60 4.27 -5.09 -9.37
N VAL A 61 3.59 -5.39 -8.28
CA VAL A 61 3.84 -6.61 -7.52
C VAL A 61 2.54 -7.38 -7.37
N SER A 62 2.64 -8.65 -6.99
CA SER A 62 1.43 -9.45 -6.82
C SER A 62 0.68 -9.00 -5.56
N LYS A 63 -0.61 -9.28 -5.52
CA LYS A 63 -1.41 -8.96 -4.34
C LYS A 63 -0.86 -9.65 -3.11
N GLY A 64 -0.37 -10.87 -3.27
CA GLY A 64 0.18 -11.63 -2.16
C GLY A 64 1.45 -11.04 -1.57
N SER A 65 2.08 -10.11 -2.29
CA SER A 65 3.28 -9.45 -1.80
C SER A 65 2.95 -8.33 -0.82
N ILE A 66 1.69 -7.96 -0.72
CA ILE A 66 1.27 -6.84 0.12
C ILE A 66 0.48 -7.37 1.30
N THR A 67 0.88 -7.01 2.50
CA THR A 67 0.22 -7.45 3.72
C THR A 67 -0.15 -6.25 4.56
N ILE A 68 -1.37 -6.25 5.09
CA ILE A 68 -1.76 -5.22 6.05
C ILE A 68 -1.35 -5.73 7.42
N ASP A 69 -0.36 -5.11 8.02
CA ASP A 69 0.17 -5.55 9.31
C ASP A 69 -0.65 -5.02 10.47
N ARG A 70 -1.14 -3.80 10.34
CA ARG A 70 -1.93 -3.18 11.40
C ARG A 70 -2.99 -2.28 10.80
N GLY A 71 -4.05 -2.06 11.58
CA GLY A 71 -5.08 -1.11 11.18
C GLY A 71 -6.09 -1.65 10.21
N HIS A 72 -6.41 -2.95 10.30
CA HIS A 72 -7.37 -3.54 9.36
C HIS A 72 -8.71 -2.81 9.36
N THR A 73 -9.14 -2.31 10.50
CA THR A 73 -10.41 -1.62 10.59
C THR A 73 -10.24 -0.13 10.82
N SER A 74 -9.04 0.38 10.61
CA SER A 74 -8.72 1.77 10.86
C SER A 74 -8.41 2.48 9.55
N LYS A 75 -8.54 3.80 9.53
CA LYS A 75 -8.13 4.57 8.36
C LYS A 75 -6.63 4.62 8.24
N THR A 76 -5.92 4.53 9.34
CA THR A 76 -4.47 4.49 9.32
C THR A 76 -4.03 3.04 9.34
N LYS A 77 -3.24 2.66 8.37
CA LYS A 77 -2.81 1.28 8.21
C LYS A 77 -1.31 1.21 8.03
N ILE A 78 -0.74 0.11 8.46
CA ILE A 78 0.68 -0.16 8.23
C ILE A 78 0.73 -1.40 7.36
N ILE A 79 1.39 -1.29 6.22
CA ILE A 79 1.52 -2.40 5.29
C ILE A 79 2.97 -2.77 5.07
N SER A 80 3.18 -4.00 4.65
CA SER A 80 4.48 -4.51 4.23
C SER A 80 4.38 -4.93 2.79
N ILE A 81 5.43 -4.66 2.03
CA ILE A 81 5.52 -5.03 0.63
C ILE A 81 6.78 -5.87 0.46
N ALA A 82 6.61 -7.12 0.07
CA ALA A 82 7.72 -8.02 -0.13
C ALA A 82 8.33 -7.86 -1.51
N GLY A 83 9.64 -7.99 -1.59
CA GLY A 83 10.31 -8.01 -2.88
C GLY A 83 10.55 -6.66 -3.52
N LEU A 84 10.37 -5.58 -2.79
CA LEU A 84 10.52 -4.25 -3.35
C LEU A 84 11.19 -3.36 -2.31
N ASN A 85 12.23 -2.62 -2.70
CA ASN A 85 12.87 -1.74 -1.74
C ASN A 85 12.08 -0.44 -1.61
N ARG A 86 12.34 0.29 -0.53
CA ARG A 86 11.58 1.46 -0.19
C ARG A 86 11.65 2.57 -1.24
N ASN A 87 12.84 2.83 -1.75
CA ASN A 87 12.99 3.90 -2.74
C ASN A 87 12.15 3.62 -3.98
N LEU A 88 12.19 2.39 -4.45
CA LEU A 88 11.44 2.02 -5.63
C LEU A 88 9.93 2.04 -5.36
N ALA A 89 9.53 1.59 -4.19
CA ALA A 89 8.12 1.62 -3.83
C ALA A 89 7.60 3.05 -3.80
N ILE A 90 8.34 3.95 -3.17
CA ILE A 90 7.94 5.34 -3.07
C ILE A 90 7.89 5.97 -4.46
N GLU A 91 8.89 5.68 -5.28
CA GLU A 91 8.95 6.22 -6.63
C GLU A 91 7.73 5.81 -7.45
N ARG A 92 7.37 4.54 -7.37
CA ARG A 92 6.22 4.03 -8.13
C ARG A 92 4.90 4.60 -7.62
N LEU A 93 4.80 4.85 -6.33
CA LEU A 93 3.57 5.41 -5.77
C LEU A 93 3.44 6.90 -6.05
N LYS A 94 4.57 7.59 -6.24
CA LYS A 94 4.54 9.00 -6.57
C LYS A 94 4.33 9.23 -8.05
N ALA A 95 4.66 8.26 -8.87
CA ALA A 95 4.58 8.43 -10.31
C ALA A 95 3.13 8.53 -10.72
N GLU A 96 2.71 9.73 -11.05
CA GLU A 96 1.37 9.95 -11.51
C GLU A 96 1.36 9.75 -12.99
N ALA A 97 0.50 8.96 -13.43
CA ALA A 97 0.46 8.69 -14.84
C ALA A 97 0.04 9.91 -15.61
#